data_743d5d57c53adacbaf8cd6cc1c9e93ff
#
_entry.id   743d5d57c53adacbaf8cd6cc1c9e93ff
#
_cell.length_a   1.000
_cell.length_b   1.000
_cell.length_c   1.000
_cell.angle_alpha   90.00
_cell.angle_beta   90.00
_cell.angle_gamma   90.00
#
_symmetry.space_group_name_H-M   'P 1'
#
loop_
_entity.id
_entity.type
_entity.pdbx_description
1 polymer ?
#
loop_
_entity_poly.entity_id
_entity_poly.type
_entity_poly.pdbx_seq_one_letter_code
_entity_poly.pdbx_strand_id
1 'polypeptide(L)'
;MPQVQIDIDDAVAQGTYSNLVLINHNDNEFVLDFAYIQPTTPRARVRARIIASPRHTKRLLRALEHNVRRYEERFGRIEEPEPAPPLPGTPPGTMIS
;
A
#
# COMPACT_ATOMS: atom_id res chain seq x y z
N MET A 1 -18.87 -22.59 -6.84
CA MET A 1 -18.19 -21.77 -5.83
C MET A 1 -19.22 -21.04 -5.02
N PRO A 2 -19.15 -21.10 -3.70
CA PRO A 2 -20.02 -20.29 -2.89
C PRO A 2 -19.71 -18.81 -3.12
N GLN A 3 -20.74 -18.01 -3.14
CA GLN A 3 -20.57 -16.57 -3.23
C GLN A 3 -20.06 -16.04 -1.90
N VAL A 4 -19.09 -15.16 -1.95
CA VAL A 4 -18.56 -14.51 -0.76
C VAL A 4 -19.30 -13.20 -0.57
N GLN A 5 -19.90 -13.04 0.61
CA GLN A 5 -20.50 -11.78 0.99
C GLN A 5 -19.46 -10.90 1.62
N ILE A 6 -19.37 -9.65 1.17
CA ILE A 6 -18.37 -8.71 1.67
C ILE A 6 -19.06 -7.64 2.47
N ASP A 7 -18.71 -7.55 3.74
CA ASP A 7 -19.25 -6.56 4.66
C ASP A 7 -18.14 -5.60 5.07
N ILE A 8 -18.52 -4.38 5.40
CA ILE A 8 -17.57 -3.38 5.87
C ILE A 8 -18.21 -2.62 7.05
N ASP A 9 -17.47 -2.50 8.15
CA ASP A 9 -17.90 -1.71 9.29
C ASP A 9 -17.88 -0.23 8.97
N ASP A 10 -18.79 0.53 9.56
CA ASP A 10 -18.90 1.96 9.32
C ASP A 10 -17.58 2.70 9.61
N ALA A 11 -16.89 2.32 10.67
CA ALA A 11 -15.62 2.94 11.02
C ALA A 11 -14.54 2.68 9.96
N VAL A 12 -14.52 1.47 9.40
CA VAL A 12 -13.57 1.11 8.35
C VAL A 12 -13.95 1.77 7.03
N ALA A 13 -15.26 1.92 6.79
CA ALA A 13 -15.76 2.52 5.55
C ALA A 13 -15.34 3.98 5.37
N GLN A 14 -15.04 4.68 6.45
CA GLN A 14 -14.54 6.05 6.38
C GLN A 14 -13.18 6.14 5.71
N GLY A 15 -12.42 5.06 5.76
CA GLY A 15 -11.10 4.99 5.16
C GLY A 15 -10.02 5.64 5.98
N THR A 16 -8.78 5.36 5.61
CA THR A 16 -7.60 5.97 6.23
C THR A 16 -6.72 6.46 5.10
N TYR A 17 -6.37 7.73 5.11
CA TYR A 17 -5.49 8.30 4.10
C TYR A 17 -4.05 7.87 4.36
N SER A 18 -3.38 7.43 3.31
CA SER A 18 -1.97 7.03 3.35
C SER A 18 -1.27 7.60 2.13
N ASN A 19 -0.11 8.19 2.34
CA ASN A 19 0.72 8.70 1.25
C ASN A 19 2.10 8.05 1.22
N LEU A 20 2.27 6.97 1.98
CA LEU A 20 3.54 6.25 2.07
C LEU A 20 3.25 4.81 2.47
N VAL A 21 3.88 3.86 1.79
CA VAL A 21 3.75 2.45 2.16
C VAL A 21 5.15 1.86 2.31
N LEU A 22 5.39 1.24 3.45
CA LEU A 22 6.63 0.51 3.70
C LEU A 22 6.32 -0.98 3.58
N ILE A 23 7.11 -1.69 2.78
CA ILE A 23 6.84 -3.09 2.48
C ILE A 23 8.05 -3.92 2.88
N ASN A 24 7.81 -4.91 3.74
CA ASN A 24 8.80 -5.89 4.16
C ASN A 24 8.24 -7.28 3.99
N HIS A 25 9.11 -8.28 3.97
CA HIS A 25 8.67 -9.65 3.85
C HIS A 25 9.68 -10.62 4.47
N ASN A 26 9.21 -11.80 4.78
CA ASN A 26 10.03 -12.98 5.01
C ASN A 26 9.50 -14.10 4.09
N ASP A 27 9.91 -15.35 4.34
CA ASP A 27 9.48 -16.46 3.48
C ASP A 27 8.01 -16.86 3.68
N ASN A 28 7.36 -16.36 4.73
CA ASN A 28 6.00 -16.74 5.08
C ASN A 28 4.96 -15.65 4.81
N GLU A 29 5.36 -14.38 4.88
CA GLU A 29 4.38 -13.30 4.83
C GLU A 29 4.97 -11.99 4.34
N PHE A 30 4.09 -11.12 3.87
CA PHE A 30 4.40 -9.74 3.55
C PHE A 30 3.73 -8.82 4.56
N VAL A 31 4.44 -7.77 4.94
CA VAL A 31 3.92 -6.75 5.84
C VAL A 31 3.86 -5.43 5.10
N LEU A 32 2.66 -4.87 4.98
CA LEU A 32 2.45 -3.59 4.33
C LEU A 32 2.04 -2.58 5.40
N ASP A 33 2.90 -1.61 5.63
CA ASP A 33 2.64 -0.54 6.60
C ASP A 33 2.24 0.71 5.86
N PHE A 34 0.96 1.03 5.95
CA PHE A 34 0.40 2.23 5.34
C PHE A 34 0.58 3.38 6.31
N ALA A 35 1.31 4.39 5.88
CA ALA A 35 1.72 5.50 6.73
C ALA A 35 1.32 6.84 6.14
N TYR A 36 1.32 7.84 7.01
CA TYR A 36 1.09 9.22 6.63
C TYR A 36 2.32 10.04 7.01
N ILE A 37 2.87 10.75 6.04
CA ILE A 37 3.96 11.68 6.27
C ILE A 37 3.45 13.10 6.08
N GLN A 38 3.70 13.97 7.08
CA GLN A 38 3.29 15.36 7.00
C GLN A 38 4.32 16.16 6.20
N PRO A 39 3.86 17.05 5.29
CA PRO A 39 4.78 17.83 4.47
C PRO A 39 5.67 18.77 5.27
N THR A 40 5.18 19.28 6.40
CA THR A 40 5.89 20.29 7.19
C THR A 40 6.81 19.70 8.27
N THR A 41 6.61 18.42 8.60
CA THR A 41 7.40 17.73 9.62
C THR A 41 7.84 16.40 9.02
N PRO A 42 9.15 16.13 8.89
CA PRO A 42 9.60 14.89 8.26
C PRO A 42 9.43 13.69 9.18
N ARG A 43 8.19 13.43 9.58
CA ARG A 43 7.84 12.34 10.46
C ARG A 43 6.70 11.56 9.84
N ALA A 44 6.91 10.26 9.66
CA ALA A 44 5.88 9.36 9.15
C ALA A 44 5.31 8.54 10.28
N ARG A 45 4.01 8.36 10.27
CA ARG A 45 3.32 7.53 11.26
C ARG A 45 2.55 6.43 10.55
N VAL A 46 2.78 5.18 10.97
CA VAL A 46 2.04 4.05 10.43
C VAL A 46 0.61 4.11 10.96
N ARG A 47 -0.33 4.09 10.03
CA ARG A 47 -1.76 4.16 10.32
C ARG A 47 -2.42 2.79 10.32
N ALA A 48 -1.92 1.88 9.50
CA ALA A 48 -2.46 0.54 9.38
C ALA A 48 -1.37 -0.41 8.94
N ARG A 49 -1.35 -1.59 9.54
CA ARG A 49 -0.44 -2.66 9.14
C ARG A 49 -1.26 -3.81 8.62
N ILE A 50 -0.98 -4.22 7.40
CA ILE A 50 -1.66 -5.36 6.78
C ILE A 50 -0.62 -6.45 6.56
N ILE A 51 -0.95 -7.65 7.01
CA ILE A 51 -0.09 -8.81 6.84
C ILE A 51 -0.82 -9.79 5.91
N ALA A 52 -0.14 -10.21 4.86
CA ALA A 52 -0.73 -11.08 3.86
C ALA A 52 0.25 -12.18 3.46
N SER A 53 -0.29 -13.31 3.02
CA SER A 53 0.54 -14.39 2.49
C SER A 53 1.20 -13.95 1.18
N PRO A 54 2.31 -14.60 0.80
CA PRO A 54 2.95 -14.30 -0.50
C PRO A 54 2.00 -14.44 -1.67
N ARG A 55 1.15 -15.47 -1.66
CA ARG A 55 0.18 -15.70 -2.74
C ARG A 55 -0.82 -14.56 -2.85
N HIS A 56 -1.38 -14.11 -1.75
CA HIS A 56 -2.35 -13.01 -1.76
C HIS A 56 -1.69 -11.68 -2.10
N THR A 57 -0.44 -11.50 -1.69
CA THR A 57 0.31 -10.30 -2.04
C THR A 57 0.53 -10.23 -3.55
N LYS A 58 0.83 -11.36 -4.18
CA LYS A 58 0.98 -11.40 -5.63
C LYS A 58 -0.32 -11.10 -6.35
N ARG A 59 -1.45 -11.58 -5.81
CA ARG A 59 -2.78 -11.26 -6.34
C ARG A 59 -3.10 -9.78 -6.20
N LEU A 60 -2.73 -9.19 -5.06
CA LEU A 60 -2.89 -7.75 -4.84
C LEU A 60 -2.09 -6.95 -5.87
N LEU A 61 -0.85 -7.34 -6.11
CA LEU A 61 -0.01 -6.68 -7.11
C LEU A 61 -0.68 -6.67 -8.47
N ARG A 62 -1.19 -7.81 -8.91
CA ARG A 62 -1.88 -7.91 -10.20
C ARG A 62 -3.15 -7.08 -10.26
N ALA A 63 -3.91 -7.09 -9.18
CA ALA A 63 -5.14 -6.29 -9.10
C ALA A 63 -4.82 -4.81 -9.16
N LEU A 64 -3.77 -4.37 -8.48
CA LEU A 64 -3.32 -2.98 -8.53
C LEU A 64 -2.87 -2.59 -9.93
N GLU A 65 -2.06 -3.42 -10.58
CA GLU A 65 -1.62 -3.16 -11.94
C GLU A 65 -2.80 -2.99 -12.88
N HIS A 66 -3.79 -3.87 -12.77
CA HIS A 66 -4.99 -3.82 -13.60
C HIS A 66 -5.77 -2.53 -13.37
N ASN A 67 -5.96 -2.15 -12.12
CA ASN A 67 -6.71 -0.95 -11.77
C ASN A 67 -5.98 0.34 -12.18
N VAL A 68 -4.67 0.38 -11.99
CA VAL A 68 -3.85 1.52 -12.42
C VAL A 68 -3.94 1.68 -13.93
N ARG A 69 -3.87 0.56 -14.67
CA ARG A 69 -3.98 0.60 -16.13
C ARG A 69 -5.33 1.15 -16.58
N ARG A 70 -6.41 0.69 -15.96
CA ARG A 70 -7.76 1.19 -16.25
C ARG A 70 -7.91 2.66 -15.94
N TYR A 71 -7.32 3.10 -14.83
CA TYR A 71 -7.30 4.52 -14.47
C TYR A 71 -6.61 5.34 -15.55
N GLU A 72 -5.43 4.88 -15.99
CA GLU A 72 -4.64 5.61 -16.97
C GLU A 72 -5.30 5.67 -18.34
N GLU A 73 -6.03 4.62 -18.72
CA GLU A 73 -6.79 4.62 -19.96
C GLU A 73 -7.88 5.67 -19.96
N ARG A 74 -8.48 5.92 -18.80
CA ARG A 74 -9.61 6.85 -18.67
C ARG A 74 -9.18 8.28 -18.37
N PHE A 75 -8.18 8.45 -17.51
CA PHE A 75 -7.80 9.75 -16.99
C PHE A 75 -6.42 10.23 -17.39
N GLY A 76 -5.67 9.40 -18.08
CA GLY A 76 -4.32 9.73 -18.51
C GLY A 76 -3.26 9.13 -17.59
N ARG A 77 -2.04 9.18 -18.07
CA ARG A 77 -0.91 8.56 -17.40
C ARG A 77 -0.64 9.17 -16.03
N ILE A 78 -0.43 8.31 -15.04
CA ILE A 78 0.01 8.75 -13.72
C ILE A 78 1.51 9.04 -13.81
N GLU A 79 1.87 10.27 -13.48
CA GLU A 79 3.27 10.67 -13.49
C GLU A 79 3.94 10.30 -12.18
N GLU A 80 5.13 9.71 -12.29
CA GLU A 80 5.89 9.24 -11.15
C GLU A 80 7.31 9.76 -11.31
N PRO A 81 7.55 11.01 -10.85
CA PRO A 81 8.79 11.71 -11.17
C PRO A 81 10.04 11.02 -10.65
N GLU A 82 10.06 10.57 -9.41
CA GLU A 82 11.22 9.86 -8.84
C GLU A 82 10.79 8.96 -7.69
N PRO A 83 11.49 7.81 -7.49
CA PRO A 83 11.26 7.01 -6.29
C PRO A 83 11.59 7.82 -5.04
N ALA A 84 10.78 7.65 -3.99
CA ALA A 84 11.03 8.32 -2.73
C ALA A 84 12.36 7.83 -2.13
N PRO A 85 13.20 8.73 -1.59
CA PRO A 85 14.43 8.31 -0.92
C PRO A 85 14.10 7.56 0.36
N PRO A 86 15.00 6.65 0.82
CA PRO A 86 14.78 5.96 2.09
C PRO A 86 14.66 6.94 3.23
N LEU A 87 13.70 6.67 4.13
CA LEU A 87 13.52 7.49 5.33
C LEU A 87 14.57 7.11 6.39
N PRO A 88 15.06 8.07 7.19
CA PRO A 88 15.95 7.75 8.29
C PRO A 88 15.33 6.73 9.24
N GLY A 89 16.12 5.77 9.69
CA GLY A 89 15.64 4.74 10.60
C GLY A 89 14.90 3.59 9.93
N THR A 90 14.80 3.58 8.61
CA THR A 90 14.18 2.49 7.89
C THR A 90 15.08 1.25 7.92
N PRO A 91 14.54 0.07 8.31
CA PRO A 91 15.34 -1.14 8.32
C PRO A 91 15.86 -1.52 6.94
N PRO A 92 17.03 -2.19 6.85
CA PRO A 92 17.54 -2.66 5.57
C PRO A 92 16.53 -3.56 4.87
N GLY A 93 16.40 -3.43 3.57
CA GLY A 93 15.49 -4.24 2.77
C GLY A 93 14.05 -3.74 2.75
N THR A 94 13.74 -2.65 3.45
CA THR A 94 12.40 -2.06 3.42
C THR A 94 12.19 -1.28 2.13
N MET A 95 11.13 -1.61 1.41
CA MET A 95 10.73 -0.85 0.23
C MET A 95 9.76 0.24 0.63
N ILE A 96 9.94 1.42 0.08
CA ILE A 96 9.10 2.59 0.36
C ILE A 96 8.37 2.99 -0.91
N SER A 97 7.09 3.15 -0.77
CA SER A 97 6.24 3.47 -1.91
C SER A 97 5.25 4.59 -1.59
#